data_6d019d7e19a7d1773d6629b351e89cae
#
_entry.id   6d019d7e19a7d1773d6629b351e89cae
#
_cell.length_a   1.000
_cell.length_b   1.000
_cell.length_c   1.000
_cell.angle_alpha   90.00
_cell.angle_beta   90.00
_cell.angle_gamma   90.00
#
_symmetry.space_group_name_H-M   'P 1'
#
loop_
_entity.id
_entity.type
_entity.pdbx_description
1 polymer ?
#
loop_
_entity_poly.entity_id
_entity_poly.type
_entity_poly.pdbx_seq_one_letter_code
_entity_poly.pdbx_strand_id
1 'polypeptide(L)'
;WGEMHRYILALLRWKGFKIGEVEVNHRPRTVGQTKYGYSKAIRGFIDLIYIWFINKYSQRPLHMFGYISLFTFILGFLSLGESVWARLVHSLSLNRNGWFFLGFFFIIIAGMTFAFGIIIDLLIRIHLNTSRYEKRYYIREVTKT
;
A
#
# COMPACT_ATOMS: atom_id res chain seq x y z
N TRP A 1 2.44 -9.91 -13.45
CA TRP A 1 1.09 -10.06 -12.87
C TRP A 1 1.01 -11.17 -11.82
N GLY A 2 2.05 -11.51 -11.08
CA GLY A 2 2.07 -12.35 -9.90
C GLY A 2 1.02 -13.47 -9.82
N GLU A 3 0.73 -13.94 -8.61
CA GLU A 3 -0.31 -14.94 -8.35
C GLU A 3 -1.73 -14.33 -8.21
N MET A 4 -2.00 -13.18 -8.86
CA MET A 4 -3.31 -12.48 -8.78
C MET A 4 -4.49 -13.30 -9.28
N HIS A 5 -4.25 -14.40 -10.01
CA HIS A 5 -5.30 -15.33 -10.42
C HIS A 5 -6.08 -15.93 -9.25
N ARG A 6 -5.50 -15.98 -8.04
CA ARG A 6 -6.19 -16.47 -6.82
C ARG A 6 -7.26 -15.51 -6.34
N TYR A 7 -7.17 -14.24 -6.72
CA TYR A 7 -8.05 -13.17 -6.25
C TYR A 7 -9.00 -12.65 -7.34
N ILE A 8 -9.14 -13.38 -8.45
CA ILE A 8 -9.99 -12.98 -9.59
C ILE A 8 -11.42 -12.70 -9.12
N LEU A 9 -11.98 -13.54 -8.24
CA LEU A 9 -13.33 -13.34 -7.71
C LEU A 9 -13.45 -12.04 -6.91
N ALA A 10 -12.46 -11.73 -6.06
CA ALA A 10 -12.44 -10.49 -5.30
C ALA A 10 -12.33 -9.27 -6.24
N LEU A 11 -11.48 -9.33 -7.25
CA LEU A 11 -11.30 -8.28 -8.24
C LEU A 11 -12.57 -8.04 -9.07
N LEU A 12 -13.26 -9.10 -9.47
CA LEU A 12 -14.52 -9.00 -10.19
C LEU A 12 -15.63 -8.37 -9.34
N ARG A 13 -15.73 -8.79 -8.07
CA ARG A 13 -16.69 -8.21 -7.13
C ARG A 13 -16.44 -6.71 -6.89
N TRP A 14 -15.19 -6.29 -6.79
CA TRP A 14 -14.83 -4.88 -6.65
C TRP A 14 -15.14 -4.05 -7.89
N LYS A 15 -15.12 -4.66 -9.08
CA LYS A 15 -15.56 -4.03 -10.33
C LYS A 15 -17.09 -4.00 -10.49
N GLY A 16 -17.84 -4.49 -9.51
CA GLY A 16 -19.30 -4.48 -9.52
C GLY A 16 -19.95 -5.67 -10.22
N PHE A 17 -19.18 -6.69 -10.62
CA PHE A 17 -19.77 -7.90 -11.22
C PHE A 17 -20.48 -8.74 -10.16
N LYS A 18 -21.64 -9.26 -10.51
CA LYS A 18 -22.33 -10.26 -9.71
C LYS A 18 -21.67 -11.62 -9.95
N ILE A 19 -21.30 -12.29 -8.86
CA ILE A 19 -20.65 -13.61 -8.90
C ILE A 19 -21.73 -14.63 -8.56
N GLY A 20 -21.89 -15.64 -9.41
CA GLY A 20 -22.75 -16.80 -9.18
C GLY A 20 -21.92 -18.05 -8.90
N GLU A 21 -22.48 -18.98 -8.17
CA GLU A 21 -21.92 -20.30 -7.92
C GLU A 21 -22.68 -21.33 -8.71
N VAL A 22 -21.95 -22.26 -9.33
CA VAL A 22 -22.52 -23.40 -10.06
C VAL A 22 -21.94 -24.67 -9.46
N GLU A 23 -22.80 -25.59 -9.12
CA GLU A 23 -22.43 -26.89 -8.58
C GLU A 23 -21.71 -27.70 -9.66
N VAL A 24 -20.49 -28.13 -9.39
CA VAL A 24 -19.71 -28.97 -10.30
C VAL A 24 -19.30 -30.27 -9.63
N ASN A 25 -19.36 -31.37 -10.37
CA ASN A 25 -18.94 -32.67 -9.86
C ASN A 25 -17.41 -32.73 -9.79
N HIS A 26 -16.86 -32.61 -8.58
CA HIS A 26 -15.41 -32.60 -8.34
C HIS A 26 -14.91 -34.05 -8.15
N ARG A 27 -14.05 -34.50 -9.07
CA ARG A 27 -13.39 -35.81 -8.92
C ARG A 27 -12.15 -35.64 -8.03
N PRO A 28 -11.97 -36.48 -7.00
CA PRO A 28 -10.77 -36.42 -6.16
C PRO A 28 -9.53 -36.72 -6.98
N ARG A 29 -8.45 -35.97 -6.69
CA ARG A 29 -7.17 -36.13 -7.36
C ARG A 29 -6.52 -37.46 -6.98
N THR A 30 -6.29 -38.32 -7.95
CA THR A 30 -5.75 -39.68 -7.74
C THR A 30 -4.22 -39.70 -7.62
N VAL A 31 -3.52 -38.65 -8.07
CA VAL A 31 -2.05 -38.57 -8.05
C VAL A 31 -1.60 -37.13 -7.69
N GLY A 32 -0.64 -37.04 -6.77
CA GLY A 32 0.03 -35.77 -6.40
C GLY A 32 -0.17 -35.34 -4.95
N GLN A 33 0.94 -35.07 -4.27
CA GLN A 33 0.94 -34.49 -2.93
C GLN A 33 0.89 -32.97 -3.00
N THR A 34 0.07 -32.37 -2.17
CA THR A 34 -0.08 -30.90 -2.06
C THR A 34 1.15 -30.34 -1.36
N LYS A 35 2.10 -29.79 -2.10
CA LYS A 35 3.24 -29.08 -1.54
C LYS A 35 2.85 -27.65 -1.15
N TYR A 36 2.04 -27.51 -0.10
CA TYR A 36 1.78 -26.20 0.51
C TYR A 36 2.92 -25.87 1.46
N GLY A 37 3.92 -25.11 0.99
CA GLY A 37 5.01 -24.59 1.82
C GLY A 37 4.68 -23.23 2.42
N TYR A 38 5.27 -22.89 3.57
CA TYR A 38 5.17 -21.59 4.24
C TYR A 38 5.45 -20.39 3.31
N SER A 39 6.35 -20.56 2.34
CA SER A 39 6.66 -19.52 1.35
C SER A 39 5.46 -19.11 0.48
N LYS A 40 4.52 -20.04 0.23
CA LYS A 40 3.29 -19.73 -0.52
C LYS A 40 2.28 -18.95 0.33
N ALA A 41 2.22 -19.24 1.63
CA ALA A 41 1.37 -18.50 2.56
C ALA A 41 1.84 -17.05 2.70
N ILE A 42 3.15 -16.83 2.85
CA ILE A 42 3.73 -15.48 2.95
C ILE A 42 3.49 -14.70 1.66
N ARG A 43 3.71 -15.28 0.49
CA ARG A 43 3.44 -14.63 -0.79
C ARG A 43 1.96 -14.27 -0.93
N GLY A 44 1.06 -15.20 -0.61
CA GLY A 44 -0.38 -14.91 -0.63
C GLY A 44 -0.79 -13.80 0.33
N PHE A 45 -0.17 -13.71 1.50
CA PHE A 45 -0.41 -12.63 2.45
C PHE A 45 0.06 -11.26 1.91
N ILE A 46 1.25 -11.22 1.31
CA ILE A 46 1.78 -10.01 0.66
C ILE A 46 0.87 -9.56 -0.50
N ASP A 47 0.44 -10.50 -1.34
CA ASP A 47 -0.49 -10.21 -2.44
C ASP A 47 -1.83 -9.67 -1.94
N LEU A 48 -2.34 -10.20 -0.81
CA LEU A 48 -3.59 -9.73 -0.21
C LEU A 48 -3.44 -8.30 0.33
N ILE A 49 -2.33 -7.99 1.01
CA ILE A 49 -2.03 -6.62 1.44
C ILE A 49 -1.94 -5.69 0.23
N TYR A 50 -1.26 -6.11 -0.83
CA TYR A 50 -1.11 -5.34 -2.06
C TYR A 50 -2.46 -5.01 -2.71
N ILE A 51 -3.34 -6.02 -2.84
CA ILE A 51 -4.67 -5.86 -3.41
C ILE A 51 -5.53 -4.94 -2.54
N TRP A 52 -5.50 -5.13 -1.21
CA TRP A 52 -6.20 -4.27 -0.26
C TRP A 52 -5.72 -2.81 -0.36
N PHE A 53 -4.40 -2.62 -0.43
CA PHE A 53 -3.78 -1.32 -0.56
C PHE A 53 -4.22 -0.59 -1.83
N ILE A 54 -4.13 -1.27 -3.00
CA ILE A 54 -4.55 -0.69 -4.28
C ILE A 54 -6.04 -0.35 -4.24
N ASN A 55 -6.88 -1.25 -3.75
CA ASN A 55 -8.33 -1.01 -3.72
C ASN A 55 -8.69 0.20 -2.86
N LYS A 56 -8.04 0.35 -1.71
CA LYS A 56 -8.37 1.41 -0.75
C LYS A 56 -7.71 2.75 -1.07
N TYR A 57 -6.46 2.73 -1.54
CA TYR A 57 -5.63 3.94 -1.66
C TYR A 57 -5.23 4.30 -3.09
N SER A 58 -5.67 3.54 -4.10
CA SER A 58 -5.35 3.80 -5.51
C SER A 58 -5.73 5.20 -5.99
N GLN A 59 -6.76 5.80 -5.40
CA GLN A 59 -7.22 7.12 -5.82
C GLN A 59 -6.50 8.28 -5.08
N ARG A 60 -6.04 8.06 -3.84
CA ARG A 60 -5.43 9.10 -3.01
C ARG A 60 -4.35 8.54 -2.08
N PRO A 61 -3.23 8.05 -2.61
CA PRO A 61 -2.16 7.46 -1.80
C PRO A 61 -1.50 8.48 -0.88
N LEU A 62 -1.43 9.75 -1.30
CA LEU A 62 -0.83 10.83 -0.53
C LEU A 62 -1.48 10.99 0.87
N HIS A 63 -2.79 10.79 0.99
CA HIS A 63 -3.45 10.92 2.30
C HIS A 63 -2.97 9.85 3.29
N MET A 64 -2.79 8.61 2.84
CA MET A 64 -2.29 7.53 3.70
C MET A 64 -0.86 7.80 4.18
N PHE A 65 0.04 8.08 3.24
CA PHE A 65 1.43 8.39 3.57
C PHE A 65 1.54 9.69 4.40
N GLY A 66 0.69 10.68 4.13
CA GLY A 66 0.59 11.91 4.88
C GLY A 66 0.20 11.68 6.35
N TYR A 67 -0.79 10.84 6.63
CA TYR A 67 -1.16 10.50 8.01
C TYR A 67 -0.05 9.76 8.76
N ILE A 68 0.60 8.79 8.10
CA ILE A 68 1.72 8.05 8.69
C ILE A 68 2.88 9.00 8.98
N SER A 69 3.22 9.86 8.01
CA SER A 69 4.27 10.86 8.16
C SER A 69 3.98 11.84 9.30
N LEU A 70 2.75 12.37 9.37
CA LEU A 70 2.34 13.29 10.42
C LEU A 70 2.44 12.63 11.81
N PHE A 71 1.94 11.40 11.94
CA PHE A 71 2.04 10.65 13.19
C PHE A 71 3.49 10.42 13.60
N THR A 72 4.34 9.98 12.68
CA THR A 72 5.77 9.77 12.92
C THR A 72 6.50 11.07 13.26
N PHE A 73 6.11 12.17 12.61
CA PHE A 73 6.65 13.50 12.91
C PHE A 73 6.31 13.95 14.34
N ILE A 74 5.07 13.75 14.78
CA ILE A 74 4.63 14.07 16.15
C ILE A 74 5.44 13.26 17.17
N LEU A 75 5.64 11.96 16.92
CA LEU A 75 6.46 11.11 17.81
C LEU A 75 7.89 11.62 17.88
N GLY A 76 8.47 12.01 16.76
CA GLY A 76 9.81 12.61 16.71
C GLY A 76 9.91 13.91 17.48
N PHE A 77 8.91 14.77 17.33
CA PHE A 77 8.86 16.06 18.02
C PHE A 77 8.71 15.88 19.53
N LEU A 78 7.86 14.95 20.00
CA LEU A 78 7.71 14.64 21.42
C LEU A 78 9.01 14.07 22.01
N SER A 79 9.69 13.18 21.28
CA SER A 79 10.96 12.60 21.70
C SER A 79 12.08 13.65 21.81
N LEU A 80 12.14 14.62 20.91
CA LEU A 80 13.07 15.76 21.02
C LEU A 80 12.69 16.67 22.19
N GLY A 81 11.39 16.93 22.39
CA GLY A 81 10.90 17.72 23.51
C GLY A 81 11.32 17.13 24.85
N GLU A 82 11.15 15.80 25.02
CA GLU A 82 11.62 15.09 26.21
C GLU A 82 13.14 15.23 26.41
N SER A 83 13.91 15.15 25.32
CA SER A 83 15.37 15.32 25.39
C SER A 83 15.78 16.72 25.85
N VAL A 84 15.08 17.75 25.40
CA VAL A 84 15.31 19.14 25.82
C VAL A 84 14.90 19.33 27.27
N TRP A 85 13.75 18.78 27.66
CA TRP A 85 13.28 18.83 29.04
C TRP A 85 14.26 18.15 29.99
N ALA A 86 14.74 16.95 29.68
CA ALA A 86 15.71 16.21 30.47
C ALA A 86 17.05 16.99 30.61
N ARG A 87 17.44 17.75 29.60
CA ARG A 87 18.60 18.64 29.70
C ARG A 87 18.40 19.80 30.68
N LEU A 88 17.24 20.43 30.62
CA LEU A 88 16.96 21.62 31.43
C LEU A 88 16.79 21.25 32.91
N VAL A 89 16.12 20.13 33.20
CA VAL A 89 15.77 19.71 34.56
C VAL A 89 16.88 18.87 35.21
N HIS A 90 17.47 17.95 34.43
CA HIS A 90 18.42 16.96 34.97
C HIS A 90 19.88 17.20 34.53
N SER A 91 20.14 18.32 33.84
CA SER A 91 21.47 18.66 33.31
C SER A 91 22.15 17.55 32.50
N LEU A 92 21.34 16.65 31.93
CA LEU A 92 21.84 15.56 31.10
C LEU A 92 22.35 16.10 29.76
N SER A 93 23.51 15.63 29.32
CA SER A 93 24.01 16.03 28.00
C SER A 93 23.17 15.38 26.90
N LEU A 94 22.75 16.16 25.87
CA LEU A 94 21.91 15.69 24.76
C LEU A 94 22.54 14.48 24.04
N ASN A 95 23.87 14.45 23.94
CA ASN A 95 24.59 13.38 23.26
C ASN A 95 24.55 12.03 23.99
N ARG A 96 24.22 12.01 25.28
CA ARG A 96 24.05 10.79 26.09
C ARG A 96 22.59 10.34 26.21
N ASN A 97 21.67 11.13 25.66
CA ASN A 97 20.24 10.85 25.75
C ASN A 97 19.78 10.13 24.46
N GLY A 98 19.44 8.86 24.58
CA GLY A 98 18.93 8.04 23.46
C GLY A 98 17.66 8.62 22.82
N TRP A 99 16.83 9.32 23.57
CA TRP A 99 15.61 9.97 23.06
C TRP A 99 15.92 11.06 22.04
N PHE A 100 17.06 11.73 22.13
CA PHE A 100 17.49 12.73 21.15
C PHE A 100 17.71 12.09 19.77
N PHE A 101 18.46 11.00 19.71
CA PHE A 101 18.71 10.28 18.45
C PHE A 101 17.44 9.64 17.90
N LEU A 102 16.60 9.09 18.77
CA LEU A 102 15.33 8.51 18.38
C LEU A 102 14.40 9.56 17.76
N GLY A 103 14.32 10.74 18.35
CA GLY A 103 13.50 11.85 17.84
C GLY A 103 13.98 12.34 16.48
N PHE A 104 15.30 12.49 16.30
CA PHE A 104 15.89 12.87 15.02
C PHE A 104 15.62 11.81 13.93
N PHE A 105 15.74 10.53 14.29
CA PHE A 105 15.46 9.42 13.40
C PHE A 105 14.00 9.41 12.94
N PHE A 106 13.04 9.63 13.84
CA PHE A 106 11.62 9.71 13.49
C PHE A 106 11.31 10.89 12.56
N ILE A 107 11.95 12.04 12.73
CA ILE A 107 11.76 13.20 11.85
C ILE A 107 12.25 12.88 10.43
N ILE A 108 13.41 12.22 10.30
CA ILE A 108 13.93 11.81 9.00
C ILE A 108 12.97 10.82 8.33
N ILE A 109 12.51 9.80 9.05
CA ILE A 109 11.54 8.82 8.52
C ILE A 109 10.25 9.51 8.10
N ALA A 110 9.74 10.46 8.88
CA ALA A 110 8.55 11.22 8.54
C ALA A 110 8.72 11.96 7.21
N GLY A 111 9.84 12.66 7.04
CA GLY A 111 10.16 13.36 5.78
C GLY A 111 10.26 12.42 4.59
N MET A 112 10.94 11.29 4.74
CA MET A 112 11.05 10.27 3.69
C MET A 112 9.69 9.69 3.33
N THR A 113 8.88 9.33 4.32
CA THR A 113 7.53 8.77 4.11
C THR A 113 6.62 9.75 3.37
N PHE A 114 6.70 11.04 3.71
CA PHE A 114 5.95 12.08 3.02
C PHE A 114 6.40 12.23 1.56
N ALA A 115 7.71 12.27 1.31
CA ALA A 115 8.27 12.36 -0.04
C ALA A 115 7.84 11.16 -0.90
N PHE A 116 7.87 9.93 -0.36
CA PHE A 116 7.33 8.75 -1.06
C PHE A 116 5.85 8.89 -1.38
N GLY A 117 5.05 9.45 -0.48
CA GLY A 117 3.64 9.73 -0.73
C GLY A 117 3.41 10.63 -1.93
N ILE A 118 4.20 11.70 -2.05
CA ILE A 118 4.15 12.62 -3.20
C ILE A 118 4.56 11.91 -4.50
N ILE A 119 5.66 11.16 -4.47
CA ILE A 119 6.15 10.44 -5.65
C ILE A 119 5.10 9.45 -6.17
N ILE A 120 4.48 8.69 -5.27
CA ILE A 120 3.44 7.71 -5.65
C ILE A 120 2.22 8.42 -6.23
N ASP A 121 1.77 9.54 -5.64
CA ASP A 121 0.63 10.31 -6.17
C ASP A 121 0.92 10.85 -7.57
N LEU A 122 2.13 11.36 -7.82
CA LEU A 122 2.55 11.82 -9.14
C LEU A 122 2.60 10.69 -10.16
N LEU A 123 3.15 9.53 -9.79
CA LEU A 123 3.23 8.37 -10.68
C LEU A 123 1.84 7.87 -11.09
N ILE A 124 0.89 7.82 -10.15
CA ILE A 124 -0.49 7.44 -10.45
C ILE A 124 -1.15 8.45 -11.39
N ARG A 125 -0.96 9.75 -11.16
CA ARG A 125 -1.51 10.80 -12.03
C ARG A 125 -0.95 10.72 -13.45
N ILE A 126 0.36 10.51 -13.60
CA ILE A 126 1.01 10.34 -14.89
C ILE A 126 0.45 9.11 -15.59
N HIS A 127 0.36 7.97 -14.90
CA HIS A 127 -0.17 6.73 -15.47
C HIS A 127 -1.62 6.88 -15.94
N LEU A 128 -2.49 7.52 -15.15
CA LEU A 128 -3.88 7.76 -15.52
C LEU A 128 -4.01 8.70 -16.73
N ASN A 129 -3.16 9.71 -16.82
CA ASN A 129 -3.16 10.62 -17.98
C ASN A 129 -2.71 9.90 -19.25
N THR A 130 -1.63 9.12 -19.19
CA THR A 130 -1.14 8.35 -20.34
C THR A 130 -2.17 7.31 -20.81
N SER A 131 -2.80 6.60 -19.89
CA SER A 131 -3.86 5.63 -20.20
C SER A 131 -5.11 6.25 -20.85
N ARG A 132 -5.40 7.51 -20.57
CA ARG A 132 -6.50 8.23 -21.25
C ARG A 132 -6.17 8.57 -22.71
N TYR A 133 -4.91 8.81 -23.03
CA TYR A 133 -4.50 9.08 -24.41
C TYR A 133 -4.55 7.83 -25.30
N GLU A 134 -4.27 6.65 -24.76
CA GLU A 134 -4.31 5.38 -25.52
C GLU A 134 -5.75 4.92 -25.87
N LYS A 135 -6.76 5.38 -25.14
CA LYS A 135 -8.17 4.98 -25.37
C LYS A 135 -8.93 5.88 -26.33
N ARG A 136 -8.27 6.70 -27.13
CA ARG A 136 -8.94 7.48 -28.19
C ARG A 136 -9.18 6.60 -29.42
N TYR A 137 -10.20 5.74 -29.37
CA TYR A 137 -10.78 5.20 -30.58
C TYR A 137 -11.94 6.12 -30.98
N TYR A 138 -11.90 6.55 -32.24
CA TYR A 138 -12.98 7.29 -32.84
C TYR A 138 -13.93 6.29 -33.48
N ILE A 139 -15.19 6.23 -33.03
CA ILE A 139 -16.23 5.50 -33.73
C ILE A 139 -16.55 6.30 -35.00
N ARG A 140 -16.13 5.82 -36.14
CA ARG A 140 -16.27 6.51 -37.40
C ARG A 140 -17.65 6.30 -38.03
N GLU A 141 -18.31 5.19 -37.82
CA GLU A 141 -19.65 4.88 -38.30
C GLU A 141 -20.31 3.79 -37.43
N VAL A 142 -21.61 3.95 -37.18
CA VAL A 142 -22.47 2.90 -36.60
C VAL A 142 -23.40 2.47 -37.74
N THR A 143 -23.10 1.35 -38.37
CA THR A 143 -24.03 0.69 -39.29
C THR A 143 -25.18 0.10 -38.50
N LYS A 144 -26.38 0.71 -38.66
CA LYS A 144 -27.63 0.08 -38.24
C LYS A 144 -27.95 -1.01 -39.23
N THR A 145 -27.90 -2.25 -38.81
CA THR A 145 -28.54 -3.40 -39.50
C THR A 145 -29.98 -3.50 -39.04
#